data_8e8e44d1b7b22b9a2f940d025ad5d48e
#
_entry.id   8e8e44d1b7b22b9a2f940d025ad5d48e
#
_cell.length_a   1.000
_cell.length_b   1.000
_cell.length_c   1.000
_cell.angle_alpha   90.00
_cell.angle_beta   90.00
_cell.angle_gamma   90.00
#
_symmetry.space_group_name_H-M   'P 1'
#
loop_
_entity.id
_entity.type
_entity.pdbx_description
1 polymer ?
#
loop_
_entity_poly.entity_id
_entity_poly.type
_entity_poly.pdbx_seq_one_letter_code
_entity_poly.pdbx_strand_id
1 'polypeptide(L)'
;VTDASSHYPSYDENAKGYLLEKSSMDWFFNHYLPNDEAKKDWRVSPILADDLSGLPPSYIVTVAADPLRDEGRAYAEKLKENGNKVEHKEYDDTVHAFFSWATVFESSKKAVDEACDSMVQTIS
;
A
#
# COMPACT_ATOMS: atom_id res chain seq x y z
N VAL A 1 2.57 -1.14 -4.54
CA VAL A 1 1.74 -2.20 -5.12
C VAL A 1 1.93 -3.48 -4.31
N THR A 2 0.84 -4.12 -3.92
CA THR A 2 0.82 -5.39 -3.18
C THR A 2 0.08 -6.48 -3.96
N ASP A 3 -0.74 -6.10 -4.95
CA ASP A 3 -1.46 -7.00 -5.85
C ASP A 3 -1.65 -6.36 -7.24
N ALA A 4 -0.71 -6.60 -8.15
CA ALA A 4 -0.82 -6.16 -9.54
C ALA A 4 -1.76 -7.05 -10.38
N SER A 5 -2.20 -8.19 -9.86
CA SER A 5 -2.96 -9.21 -10.60
C SER A 5 -4.48 -9.00 -10.57
N SER A 6 -4.98 -8.26 -9.59
CA SER A 6 -6.41 -8.03 -9.36
C SER A 6 -6.82 -6.59 -9.68
N HIS A 7 -8.10 -6.41 -9.93
CA HIS A 7 -8.70 -5.10 -10.11
C HIS A 7 -9.53 -4.74 -8.88
N TYR A 8 -9.18 -3.65 -8.21
CA TYR A 8 -9.85 -3.16 -7.00
C TYR A 8 -10.73 -1.95 -7.30
N PRO A 9 -11.84 -1.74 -6.57
CA PRO A 9 -12.72 -0.58 -6.75
C PRO A 9 -11.99 0.76 -6.71
N SER A 10 -10.99 0.91 -5.83
CA SER A 10 -10.20 2.13 -5.70
C SER A 10 -9.44 2.52 -6.98
N TYR A 11 -9.14 1.56 -7.87
CA TYR A 11 -8.55 1.85 -9.17
C TYR A 11 -9.45 2.70 -10.07
N ASP A 12 -10.76 2.51 -10.00
CA ASP A 12 -11.73 3.27 -10.78
C ASP A 12 -12.18 4.53 -10.03
N GLU A 13 -12.42 4.42 -8.73
CA GLU A 13 -12.80 5.54 -7.87
C GLU A 13 -11.78 6.68 -7.90
N ASN A 14 -10.49 6.33 -7.86
CA ASN A 14 -9.37 7.27 -7.79
C ASN A 14 -8.55 7.29 -9.09
N ALA A 15 -9.16 6.96 -10.25
CA ALA A 15 -8.47 6.82 -11.52
C ALA A 15 -7.79 8.11 -11.99
N LYS A 16 -8.33 9.28 -11.63
CA LYS A 16 -7.87 10.61 -12.07
C LYS A 16 -8.05 11.67 -10.99
N GLY A 17 -7.23 12.72 -11.10
CA GLY A 17 -7.38 13.93 -10.28
C GLY A 17 -6.63 13.88 -8.96
N TYR A 18 -5.99 12.76 -8.65
CA TYR A 18 -5.10 12.59 -7.51
C TYR A 18 -3.69 12.25 -8.02
N LEU A 19 -2.66 12.56 -7.28
CA LEU A 19 -1.26 12.53 -7.70
C LEU A 19 -0.86 11.26 -8.47
N LEU A 20 -1.24 10.09 -7.98
CA LEU A 20 -1.10 8.82 -8.69
C LEU A 20 -2.38 8.54 -9.46
N GLU A 21 -2.27 8.42 -10.78
CA GLU A 21 -3.38 8.08 -11.65
C GLU A 21 -3.27 6.64 -12.17
N LYS A 22 -4.41 6.02 -12.47
CA LYS A 22 -4.45 4.66 -13.05
C LYS A 22 -3.64 4.55 -14.34
N SER A 23 -3.69 5.57 -15.20
CA SER A 23 -2.92 5.63 -16.44
C SER A 23 -1.41 5.58 -16.19
N SER A 24 -0.93 6.23 -15.13
CA SER A 24 0.47 6.19 -14.72
C SER A 24 0.87 4.79 -14.23
N MET A 25 -0.01 4.12 -13.48
CA MET A 25 0.22 2.74 -13.04
C MET A 25 0.31 1.77 -14.22
N ASP A 26 -0.59 1.88 -15.20
CA ASP A 26 -0.56 1.08 -16.42
C ASP A 26 0.77 1.31 -17.17
N TRP A 27 1.22 2.55 -17.26
CA TRP A 27 2.50 2.90 -17.86
C TRP A 27 3.68 2.26 -17.10
N PHE A 28 3.71 2.35 -15.78
CA PHE A 28 4.74 1.72 -14.96
C PHE A 28 4.79 0.21 -15.13
N PHE A 29 3.65 -0.48 -15.11
CA PHE A 29 3.59 -1.93 -15.33
C PHE A 29 4.11 -2.33 -16.70
N ASN A 30 3.75 -1.59 -17.75
CA ASN A 30 4.22 -1.87 -19.11
C ASN A 30 5.74 -1.72 -19.28
N HIS A 31 6.40 -0.94 -18.42
CA HIS A 31 7.86 -0.77 -18.45
C HIS A 31 8.61 -1.66 -17.46
N TYR A 32 7.95 -2.03 -16.36
CA TYR A 32 8.56 -2.82 -15.30
C TYR A 32 8.44 -4.33 -15.53
N LEU A 33 7.32 -4.77 -16.11
CA LEU A 33 7.02 -6.19 -16.28
C LEU A 33 7.23 -6.64 -17.73
N PRO A 34 7.76 -7.85 -17.95
CA PRO A 34 7.98 -8.38 -19.30
C PRO A 34 6.68 -8.72 -20.02
N ASN A 35 5.62 -9.03 -19.28
CA ASN A 35 4.28 -9.38 -19.77
C ASN A 35 3.25 -9.37 -18.62
N ASP A 36 1.97 -9.49 -18.93
CA ASP A 36 0.89 -9.49 -17.94
C ASP A 36 0.91 -10.70 -16.99
N GLU A 37 1.41 -11.86 -17.43
CA GLU A 37 1.52 -13.05 -16.56
C GLU A 37 2.46 -12.79 -15.37
N ALA A 38 3.46 -11.92 -15.52
CA ALA A 38 4.37 -11.55 -14.45
C ALA A 38 3.67 -10.88 -13.25
N LYS A 39 2.48 -10.30 -13.45
CA LYS A 39 1.65 -9.73 -12.37
C LYS A 39 1.23 -10.78 -11.33
N LYS A 40 1.18 -12.05 -11.72
CA LYS A 40 0.82 -13.18 -10.82
C LYS A 40 2.01 -13.73 -10.03
N ASP A 41 3.21 -13.27 -10.30
CA ASP A 41 4.38 -13.64 -9.53
C ASP A 41 4.32 -12.98 -8.15
N TRP A 42 4.48 -13.74 -7.07
CA TRP A 42 4.42 -13.22 -5.70
C TRP A 42 5.48 -12.12 -5.41
N ARG A 43 6.55 -12.07 -6.19
CA ARG A 43 7.57 -11.00 -6.09
C ARG A 43 7.07 -9.66 -6.65
N VAL A 44 6.05 -9.70 -7.50
CA VAL A 44 5.33 -8.53 -8.04
C VAL A 44 4.07 -8.25 -7.23
N SER A 45 3.36 -9.32 -6.86
CA SER A 45 2.12 -9.28 -6.08
C SER A 45 2.29 -10.04 -4.76
N PRO A 46 2.92 -9.45 -3.73
CA PRO A 46 3.21 -10.15 -2.46
C PRO A 46 2.00 -10.79 -1.80
N ILE A 47 0.81 -10.28 -2.04
CA ILE A 47 -0.44 -10.88 -1.55
C ILE A 47 -0.66 -12.32 -2.04
N LEU A 48 -0.02 -12.73 -3.14
CA LEU A 48 -0.13 -14.07 -3.73
C LEU A 48 0.90 -15.06 -3.18
N ALA A 49 1.74 -14.67 -2.24
CA ALA A 49 2.68 -15.61 -1.63
C ALA A 49 1.94 -16.77 -0.95
N ASP A 50 2.46 -17.98 -1.12
CA ASP A 50 1.87 -19.22 -0.60
C ASP A 50 1.83 -19.24 0.93
N ASP A 51 2.83 -18.64 1.57
CA ASP A 51 2.94 -18.52 3.04
C ASP A 51 3.35 -17.10 3.42
N LEU A 52 2.50 -16.44 4.18
CA LEU A 52 2.73 -15.11 4.76
C LEU A 52 2.84 -15.17 6.29
N SER A 53 2.99 -16.35 6.89
CA SER A 53 3.13 -16.49 8.35
C SER A 53 4.53 -16.11 8.83
N GLY A 54 4.65 -15.78 10.12
CA GLY A 54 5.93 -15.52 10.77
C GLY A 54 6.70 -14.29 10.28
N LEU A 55 6.04 -13.38 9.59
CA LEU A 55 6.64 -12.12 9.16
C LEU A 55 6.77 -11.13 10.33
N PRO A 56 7.72 -10.18 10.25
CA PRO A 56 7.86 -9.14 11.26
C PRO A 56 6.58 -8.32 11.44
N PRO A 57 6.38 -7.70 12.62
CA PRO A 57 5.31 -6.74 12.81
C PRO A 57 5.31 -5.68 11.71
N SER A 58 4.13 -5.39 11.18
CA SER A 58 3.96 -4.50 10.03
C SER A 58 3.07 -3.32 10.37
N TYR A 59 3.51 -2.12 10.00
CA TYR A 59 2.70 -0.90 10.02
C TYR A 59 2.35 -0.53 8.58
N ILE A 60 1.08 -0.62 8.21
CA ILE A 60 0.59 -0.40 6.85
C ILE A 60 -0.23 0.89 6.82
N VAL A 61 0.12 1.77 5.91
CA VAL A 61 -0.58 3.04 5.71
C VAL A 61 -1.26 3.05 4.36
N THR A 62 -2.54 3.41 4.34
CA THR A 62 -3.32 3.69 3.14
C THR A 62 -3.91 5.09 3.21
N VAL A 63 -4.33 5.60 2.06
CA VAL A 63 -5.02 6.89 1.97
C VAL A 63 -6.28 6.78 1.12
N ALA A 64 -7.32 7.56 1.44
CA ALA A 64 -8.61 7.46 0.77
C ALA A 64 -8.52 7.77 -0.73
N ALA A 65 -7.77 8.80 -1.10
CA ALA A 65 -7.60 9.25 -2.48
C ALA A 65 -6.36 8.60 -3.15
N ASP A 66 -6.36 7.26 -3.22
CA ASP A 66 -5.27 6.48 -3.81
C ASP A 66 -5.84 5.27 -4.58
N PRO A 67 -5.47 5.06 -5.85
CA PRO A 67 -5.80 3.83 -6.56
C PRO A 67 -5.38 2.56 -5.79
N LEU A 68 -4.26 2.60 -5.05
CA LEU A 68 -3.70 1.45 -4.31
C LEU A 68 -4.35 1.22 -2.93
N ARG A 69 -5.36 2.02 -2.55
CA ARG A 69 -6.02 1.93 -1.23
C ARG A 69 -6.51 0.52 -0.91
N ASP A 70 -7.31 -0.06 -1.80
CA ASP A 70 -8.01 -1.31 -1.50
C ASP A 70 -7.09 -2.52 -1.55
N GLU A 71 -6.07 -2.54 -2.41
CA GLU A 71 -5.06 -3.60 -2.38
C GLU A 71 -4.21 -3.54 -1.11
N GLY A 72 -3.91 -2.32 -0.61
CA GLY A 72 -3.21 -2.11 0.66
C GLY A 72 -4.03 -2.63 1.85
N ARG A 73 -5.35 -2.38 1.87
CA ARG A 73 -6.28 -2.94 2.87
C ARG A 73 -6.30 -4.47 2.80
N ALA A 74 -6.47 -5.03 1.60
CA ALA A 74 -6.51 -6.47 1.39
C ALA A 74 -5.21 -7.16 1.87
N TYR A 75 -4.07 -6.55 1.60
CA TYR A 75 -2.78 -7.07 2.06
C TYR A 75 -2.65 -7.03 3.58
N ALA A 76 -3.06 -5.93 4.22
CA ALA A 76 -3.09 -5.82 5.68
C ALA A 76 -3.94 -6.90 6.32
N GLU A 77 -5.15 -7.15 5.80
CA GLU A 77 -6.03 -8.21 6.30
C GLU A 77 -5.43 -9.60 6.06
N LYS A 78 -4.88 -9.87 4.88
CA LYS A 78 -4.23 -11.16 4.60
C LYS A 78 -3.07 -11.46 5.53
N LEU A 79 -2.25 -10.47 5.86
CA LEU A 79 -1.18 -10.62 6.84
C LEU A 79 -1.71 -10.97 8.24
N LYS A 80 -2.80 -10.32 8.69
CA LYS A 80 -3.46 -10.63 9.97
C LYS A 80 -4.03 -12.06 9.98
N GLU A 81 -4.71 -12.46 8.90
CA GLU A 81 -5.26 -13.82 8.74
C GLU A 81 -4.17 -14.89 8.82
N ASN A 82 -2.94 -14.57 8.42
CA ASN A 82 -1.76 -15.45 8.53
C ASN A 82 -1.04 -15.33 9.89
N GLY A 83 -1.67 -14.69 10.88
CA GLY A 83 -1.19 -14.65 12.27
C GLY A 83 -0.11 -13.61 12.55
N ASN A 84 0.14 -12.67 11.62
CA ASN A 84 1.12 -11.61 11.86
C ASN A 84 0.53 -10.46 12.68
N LYS A 85 1.40 -9.76 13.43
CA LYS A 85 1.05 -8.51 14.08
C LYS A 85 1.02 -7.39 13.05
N VAL A 86 -0.18 -6.85 12.77
CA VAL A 86 -0.36 -5.79 11.78
C VAL A 86 -1.15 -4.64 12.37
N GLU A 87 -0.60 -3.45 12.28
CA GLU A 87 -1.31 -2.19 12.49
C GLU A 87 -1.60 -1.57 11.14
N HIS A 88 -2.86 -1.26 10.85
CA HIS A 88 -3.27 -0.60 9.62
C HIS A 88 -3.90 0.75 9.94
N LYS A 89 -3.37 1.80 9.33
CA LYS A 89 -3.86 3.17 9.46
C LYS A 89 -4.26 3.72 8.11
N GLU A 90 -5.46 4.28 8.01
CA GLU A 90 -5.92 4.99 6.83
C GLU A 90 -6.11 6.47 7.11
N TYR A 91 -5.66 7.31 6.17
CA TYR A 91 -5.84 8.76 6.20
C TYR A 91 -6.82 9.16 5.08
N ASP A 92 -7.83 9.97 5.42
CA ASP A 92 -8.93 10.35 4.52
C ASP A 92 -8.74 11.74 3.89
N ASP A 93 -7.78 12.51 4.35
CA ASP A 93 -7.52 13.90 3.99
C ASP A 93 -6.31 14.11 3.06
N THR A 94 -5.77 13.02 2.48
CA THR A 94 -4.52 13.08 1.74
C THR A 94 -4.50 12.12 0.53
N VAL A 95 -3.40 12.16 -0.24
CA VAL A 95 -3.21 11.43 -1.50
C VAL A 95 -1.96 10.56 -1.45
N HIS A 96 -1.78 9.71 -2.48
CA HIS A 96 -0.58 8.89 -2.64
C HIS A 96 0.72 9.68 -2.42
N ALA A 97 1.74 9.06 -1.85
CA ALA A 97 3.06 9.64 -1.56
C ALA A 97 3.09 10.82 -0.55
N PHE A 98 2.01 11.08 0.18
CA PHE A 98 1.92 12.20 1.12
C PHE A 98 3.02 12.20 2.21
N PHE A 99 3.57 11.05 2.58
CA PHE A 99 4.73 10.96 3.47
C PHE A 99 5.89 11.85 3.06
N SER A 100 6.09 12.06 1.76
CA SER A 100 7.16 12.91 1.21
C SER A 100 6.97 14.40 1.54
N TRP A 101 5.81 14.80 2.04
CA TRP A 101 5.46 16.18 2.32
C TRP A 101 5.33 16.50 3.82
N ALA A 102 5.99 15.72 4.66
CA ALA A 102 5.96 15.89 6.13
C ALA A 102 6.43 17.28 6.61
N THR A 103 7.21 18.02 5.80
CA THR A 103 7.61 19.40 6.08
C THR A 103 6.60 20.45 5.64
N VAL A 104 5.56 20.05 4.90
CA VAL A 104 4.57 20.97 4.30
C VAL A 104 3.18 20.77 4.90
N PHE A 105 2.76 19.52 5.10
CA PHE A 105 1.42 19.19 5.59
C PHE A 105 1.45 18.54 6.97
N GLU A 106 0.57 19.01 7.87
CA GLU A 106 0.45 18.51 9.24
C GLU A 106 0.08 17.01 9.28
N SER A 107 -0.89 16.58 8.44
CA SER A 107 -1.29 15.17 8.32
C SER A 107 -0.14 14.27 7.88
N SER A 108 0.70 14.74 6.97
CA SER A 108 1.90 14.00 6.52
C SER A 108 2.91 13.87 7.64
N LYS A 109 3.16 14.96 8.38
CA LYS A 109 4.08 14.95 9.54
C LYS A 109 3.57 13.98 10.60
N LYS A 110 2.29 14.08 10.97
CA LYS A 110 1.65 13.19 11.94
C LYS A 110 1.79 11.72 11.54
N ALA A 111 1.56 11.39 10.27
CA ALA A 111 1.66 10.02 9.78
C ALA A 111 3.10 9.48 9.85
N VAL A 112 4.10 10.30 9.57
CA VAL A 112 5.52 9.92 9.71
C VAL A 112 5.86 9.70 11.18
N ASP A 113 5.44 10.60 12.08
CA ASP A 113 5.67 10.47 13.53
C ASP A 113 5.02 9.19 14.07
N GLU A 114 3.75 8.91 13.74
CA GLU A 114 3.04 7.69 14.16
C GLU A 114 3.75 6.41 13.63
N ALA A 115 4.24 6.41 12.39
CA ALA A 115 5.00 5.28 11.84
C ALA A 115 6.33 5.06 12.59
N CYS A 116 7.04 6.14 12.92
CA CYS A 116 8.27 6.07 13.71
C CYS A 116 8.00 5.52 15.12
N ASP A 117 6.94 5.99 15.78
CA ASP A 117 6.55 5.51 17.11
C ASP A 117 6.22 4.01 17.10
N SER A 118 5.47 3.55 16.09
CA SER A 118 5.16 2.12 15.92
C SER A 118 6.43 1.28 15.73
N MET A 119 7.39 1.77 14.93
CA MET A 119 8.68 1.10 14.73
C MET A 119 9.48 1.02 16.04
N VAL A 120 9.59 2.12 16.78
CA VAL A 120 10.32 2.16 18.07
C VAL A 120 9.72 1.18 19.07
N GLN A 121 8.38 1.12 19.18
CA GLN A 121 7.70 0.19 20.07
C GLN A 121 7.90 -1.29 19.68
N THR A 122 8.18 -1.55 18.41
CA THR A 122 8.37 -2.91 17.91
C THR A 122 9.77 -3.44 18.17
N ILE A 123 10.80 -2.58 18.16
CA ILE A 123 12.22 -2.95 18.30
C ILE A 123 12.75 -2.76 19.73
N SER A 124 11.95 -2.20 20.63
CA SER A 124 12.29 -2.01 22.07
C SER A 124 11.91 -3.24 22.89
#